data_4088868080fe42856fee1e0556b8a0fb
#
_entry.id   4088868080fe42856fee1e0556b8a0fb
#
_cell.length_a   1.000
_cell.length_b   1.000
_cell.length_c   1.000
_cell.angle_alpha   90.00
_cell.angle_beta   90.00
_cell.angle_gamma   90.00
#
_symmetry.space_group_name_H-M   'P 1'
#
loop_
_entity.id
_entity.type
_entity.pdbx_description
1 polymer ?
#
loop_
_entity_poly.entity_id
_entity_poly.type
_entity_poly.pdbx_seq_one_letter_code
_entity_poly.pdbx_strand_id
1 'polypeptide(L)'
;MALDGVGAADDVWWKSAVVYQIYPRSFADSDGDGIGDLAGITARLDYLADLGVDVLWLSPVYPSPQDDNGYDISDYRDIEPMFGTLADFDRLLAAVHERGMRLVMDLVVNHTSDEHPWFRESREGPNSAKRNWYWWRPARKDVDTTGDRAGEESPDAPGAPPNNWGSFFSGSAWQHDAGSDEYYLHLFSPKQPDLNWENPEVRQAVHALMRWWLDRGVDGFRMDVINLISKDPELPDGRLHGDGLYGDGSPYYICGPRVHEYLQEIHREVFAGRPERLLTVGEMPGVTLEQARLFTDPGRGEVDMVFQFEHVGLDFGRHKFDVRPLRLTDLKASLGRWQTGLAEVGWNSLYWNNHDQPRIVSRFGDDGPEHRVRSATMLATVLHLHRGTPYIYQGEELGMTNAPFATIEDVHDIEALGHYAQAVRAGEDPDRVLDGLRAHGRDNARTPMQWDASEHAGFTTGTPWLPANPNHITINAAAAVADPNSVYHHYRRLIALRHTEPAVVHGDFTMLLAEDERLYAFTRRHRDTTLLVLANFTGEAVAVPAGLAAEWARAPLVLGNAGPIDEMVLRPWEARVHRHV
;
A
#
# COMPACT_ATOMS: atom_id res chain seq x y z
N MET A 1 24.60 -31.38 28.82
CA MET A 1 23.59 -30.55 29.49
C MET A 1 23.23 -29.47 28.49
N ALA A 2 22.06 -29.58 27.89
CA ALA A 2 21.64 -28.90 26.69
C ALA A 2 21.51 -27.39 26.90
N LEU A 3 22.04 -26.62 25.96
CA LEU A 3 21.67 -25.25 25.68
C LEU A 3 20.97 -25.25 24.31
N ASP A 4 19.78 -25.84 24.27
CA ASP A 4 18.84 -25.76 23.14
C ASP A 4 17.69 -24.86 23.58
N GLY A 5 17.66 -23.61 23.13
CA GLY A 5 16.61 -22.68 23.51
C GLY A 5 16.57 -21.33 22.80
N VAL A 6 17.33 -21.13 21.72
CA VAL A 6 17.38 -19.84 20.99
C VAL A 6 17.18 -20.02 19.46
N GLY A 7 16.57 -21.09 19.01
CA GLY A 7 16.46 -21.41 17.57
C GLY A 7 15.07 -21.28 16.92
N ALA A 8 14.00 -20.96 17.65
CA ALA A 8 12.64 -21.11 17.11
C ALA A 8 11.90 -19.81 16.77
N ALA A 9 12.40 -18.63 17.15
CA ALA A 9 11.73 -17.35 16.89
C ALA A 9 12.29 -16.58 15.67
N ASP A 10 13.47 -16.93 15.19
CA ASP A 10 14.13 -16.21 14.07
C ASP A 10 13.83 -16.77 12.69
N ASP A 11 13.30 -17.98 12.59
CA ASP A 11 13.07 -18.68 11.30
C ASP A 11 11.63 -18.57 10.81
N VAL A 12 11.14 -17.36 10.72
CA VAL A 12 9.80 -17.10 10.19
C VAL A 12 9.94 -16.82 8.70
N TRP A 13 9.30 -17.63 7.86
CA TRP A 13 9.49 -17.65 6.41
C TRP A 13 9.30 -16.29 5.72
N TRP A 14 8.36 -15.44 6.16
CA TRP A 14 8.14 -14.13 5.54
C TRP A 14 9.25 -13.09 5.81
N LYS A 15 10.11 -13.32 6.79
CA LYS A 15 11.24 -12.43 7.05
C LYS A 15 12.26 -12.45 5.89
N SER A 16 12.45 -13.59 5.25
CA SER A 16 13.31 -13.72 4.06
C SER A 16 12.57 -13.50 2.75
N ALA A 17 11.24 -13.56 2.75
CA ALA A 17 10.42 -13.45 1.57
C ALA A 17 10.43 -12.06 0.92
N VAL A 18 10.04 -12.03 -0.35
CA VAL A 18 9.71 -10.84 -1.13
C VAL A 18 8.28 -10.98 -1.64
N VAL A 19 7.46 -9.97 -1.39
CA VAL A 19 6.06 -9.92 -1.81
C VAL A 19 5.95 -9.10 -3.09
N TYR A 20 5.13 -9.58 -4.03
CA TYR A 20 4.78 -8.84 -5.24
C TYR A 20 3.28 -8.54 -5.22
N GLN A 21 2.92 -7.26 -5.26
CA GLN A 21 1.53 -6.83 -5.31
C GLN A 21 1.03 -6.81 -6.75
N ILE A 22 -0.09 -7.50 -6.97
CA ILE A 22 -0.85 -7.47 -8.23
C ILE A 22 -2.12 -6.66 -8.01
N TYR A 23 -2.33 -5.67 -8.88
CA TYR A 23 -3.59 -4.98 -9.06
C TYR A 23 -4.32 -5.63 -10.25
N PRO A 24 -5.25 -6.58 -10.01
CA PRO A 24 -5.73 -7.51 -11.03
C PRO A 24 -6.26 -6.81 -12.27
N ARG A 25 -7.06 -5.79 -12.09
CA ARG A 25 -7.71 -5.01 -13.16
C ARG A 25 -6.74 -4.46 -14.22
N SER A 26 -5.47 -4.23 -13.83
CA SER A 26 -4.45 -3.63 -14.70
C SER A 26 -3.25 -4.55 -14.93
N PHE A 27 -3.32 -5.83 -14.57
CA PHE A 27 -2.15 -6.71 -14.69
C PHE A 27 -2.06 -7.38 -16.06
N ALA A 28 -3.03 -8.21 -16.43
CA ALA A 28 -3.10 -8.86 -17.74
C ALA A 28 -4.54 -9.27 -18.04
N ASP A 29 -5.02 -8.91 -19.20
CA ASP A 29 -6.35 -9.27 -19.70
C ASP A 29 -6.21 -10.48 -20.63
N SER A 30 -6.97 -11.55 -20.36
CA SER A 30 -6.89 -12.81 -21.12
C SER A 30 -7.99 -12.96 -22.18
N ASP A 31 -9.12 -12.24 -22.07
CA ASP A 31 -10.29 -12.40 -22.93
C ASP A 31 -10.57 -11.20 -23.84
N GLY A 32 -9.85 -10.08 -23.62
CA GLY A 32 -9.89 -8.92 -24.51
C GLY A 32 -11.01 -7.91 -24.20
N ASP A 33 -11.56 -7.93 -22.99
CA ASP A 33 -12.59 -6.98 -22.58
C ASP A 33 -12.01 -5.63 -22.09
N GLY A 34 -10.69 -5.54 -21.95
CA GLY A 34 -9.97 -4.34 -21.50
C GLY A 34 -9.70 -4.31 -20.00
N ILE A 35 -10.04 -5.36 -19.27
CA ILE A 35 -9.86 -5.50 -17.81
C ILE A 35 -8.99 -6.73 -17.55
N GLY A 36 -7.98 -6.60 -16.72
CA GLY A 36 -7.14 -7.73 -16.31
C GLY A 36 -7.92 -8.72 -15.44
N ASP A 37 -7.58 -10.01 -15.54
CA ASP A 37 -8.32 -11.10 -14.93
C ASP A 37 -7.41 -12.18 -14.31
N LEU A 38 -8.01 -13.16 -13.60
CA LEU A 38 -7.30 -14.25 -12.91
C LEU A 38 -6.58 -15.20 -13.89
N ALA A 39 -7.12 -15.39 -15.10
CA ALA A 39 -6.48 -16.21 -16.12
C ALA A 39 -5.27 -15.49 -16.73
N GLY A 40 -5.35 -14.19 -16.94
CA GLY A 40 -4.23 -13.34 -17.31
C GLY A 40 -3.11 -13.36 -16.27
N ILE A 41 -3.44 -13.26 -14.98
CA ILE A 41 -2.46 -13.43 -13.89
C ILE A 41 -1.81 -14.81 -13.98
N THR A 42 -2.61 -15.87 -14.11
CA THR A 42 -2.13 -17.26 -14.22
C THR A 42 -1.14 -17.42 -15.38
N ALA A 43 -1.40 -16.79 -16.53
CA ALA A 43 -0.53 -16.83 -17.70
C ALA A 43 0.83 -16.13 -17.49
N ARG A 44 0.96 -15.28 -16.48
CA ARG A 44 2.17 -14.49 -16.16
C ARG A 44 2.94 -15.01 -14.93
N LEU A 45 2.53 -16.12 -14.33
CA LEU A 45 3.18 -16.68 -13.13
C LEU A 45 4.65 -17.07 -13.37
N ASP A 46 5.01 -17.54 -14.57
CA ASP A 46 6.40 -17.88 -14.87
C ASP A 46 7.32 -16.65 -14.87
N TYR A 47 6.82 -15.48 -15.31
CA TYR A 47 7.53 -14.20 -15.21
C TYR A 47 7.81 -13.82 -13.76
N LEU A 48 6.83 -14.00 -12.87
CA LEU A 48 6.95 -13.69 -11.44
C LEU A 48 7.88 -14.68 -10.72
N ALA A 49 7.77 -15.98 -11.04
CA ALA A 49 8.67 -17.00 -10.52
C ALA A 49 10.12 -16.75 -10.98
N ASP A 50 10.34 -16.32 -12.23
CA ASP A 50 11.67 -15.99 -12.76
C ASP A 50 12.25 -14.70 -12.16
N LEU A 51 11.39 -13.74 -11.80
CA LEU A 51 11.78 -12.57 -11.00
C LEU A 51 12.31 -13.00 -9.62
N GLY A 52 11.78 -14.09 -9.06
CA GLY A 52 12.21 -14.71 -7.81
C GLY A 52 11.37 -14.32 -6.59
N VAL A 53 10.15 -13.77 -6.78
CA VAL A 53 9.27 -13.40 -5.67
C VAL A 53 8.69 -14.64 -4.98
N ASP A 54 8.39 -14.52 -3.68
CA ASP A 54 7.95 -15.62 -2.84
C ASP A 54 6.45 -15.61 -2.59
N VAL A 55 5.85 -14.40 -2.62
CA VAL A 55 4.44 -14.19 -2.26
C VAL A 55 3.79 -13.26 -3.26
N LEU A 56 2.59 -13.62 -3.69
CA LEU A 56 1.71 -12.73 -4.45
C LEU A 56 0.65 -12.16 -3.51
N TRP A 57 0.52 -10.84 -3.48
CA TRP A 57 -0.60 -10.16 -2.85
C TRP A 57 -1.55 -9.67 -3.94
N LEU A 58 -2.79 -10.18 -3.93
CA LEU A 58 -3.84 -9.71 -4.82
C LEU A 58 -4.63 -8.59 -4.14
N SER A 59 -4.72 -7.41 -4.78
CA SER A 59 -5.75 -6.43 -4.47
C SER A 59 -7.14 -7.04 -4.70
N PRO A 60 -8.23 -6.48 -4.15
CA PRO A 60 -9.52 -7.16 -4.10
C PRO A 60 -10.02 -7.69 -5.44
N VAL A 61 -10.49 -8.93 -5.43
CA VAL A 61 -11.11 -9.63 -6.58
C VAL A 61 -12.55 -10.07 -6.28
N TYR A 62 -13.10 -9.62 -5.17
CA TYR A 62 -14.46 -9.91 -4.73
C TYR A 62 -15.50 -9.16 -5.56
N PRO A 63 -16.77 -9.64 -5.61
CA PRO A 63 -17.88 -8.87 -6.16
C PRO A 63 -17.97 -7.46 -5.57
N SER A 64 -18.02 -6.47 -6.46
CA SER A 64 -17.99 -5.06 -6.11
C SER A 64 -18.68 -4.22 -7.18
N PRO A 65 -19.48 -3.20 -6.81
CA PRO A 65 -19.97 -2.18 -7.77
C PRO A 65 -18.86 -1.31 -8.38
N GLN A 66 -17.62 -1.43 -7.89
CA GLN A 66 -16.43 -0.74 -8.41
C GLN A 66 -16.42 0.79 -8.20
N ASP A 67 -17.11 1.29 -7.18
CA ASP A 67 -17.08 2.71 -6.80
C ASP A 67 -15.66 3.14 -6.40
N ASP A 68 -14.97 2.28 -5.64
CA ASP A 68 -13.55 2.43 -5.27
C ASP A 68 -12.71 1.24 -5.80
N ASN A 69 -12.93 0.88 -7.06
CA ASN A 69 -12.14 -0.13 -7.79
C ASN A 69 -11.92 -1.45 -7.03
N GLY A 70 -12.97 -1.97 -6.39
CA GLY A 70 -12.97 -3.26 -5.71
C GLY A 70 -12.88 -3.17 -4.18
N TYR A 71 -12.56 -2.01 -3.60
CA TYR A 71 -12.55 -1.83 -2.14
C TYR A 71 -13.94 -1.59 -1.55
N ASP A 72 -14.99 -1.48 -2.37
CA ASP A 72 -16.42 -1.48 -2.02
C ASP A 72 -17.02 -2.88 -2.23
N ILE A 73 -16.74 -3.82 -1.30
CA ILE A 73 -17.07 -5.25 -1.45
C ILE A 73 -18.55 -5.51 -1.18
N SER A 74 -19.23 -6.18 -2.13
CA SER A 74 -20.64 -6.58 -2.02
C SER A 74 -20.86 -8.05 -1.67
N ASP A 75 -19.86 -8.93 -1.87
CA ASP A 75 -19.82 -10.32 -1.41
C ASP A 75 -18.38 -10.76 -1.13
N TYR A 76 -18.09 -11.22 0.09
CA TYR A 76 -16.75 -11.67 0.48
C TYR A 76 -16.41 -13.11 0.09
N ARG A 77 -17.34 -13.89 -0.47
CA ARG A 77 -17.18 -15.33 -0.70
C ARG A 77 -17.30 -15.75 -2.16
N ASP A 78 -17.22 -14.78 -3.06
CA ASP A 78 -17.21 -15.04 -4.49
C ASP A 78 -16.16 -14.18 -5.19
N ILE A 79 -16.00 -14.36 -6.48
CA ILE A 79 -15.12 -13.57 -7.37
C ILE A 79 -15.99 -12.70 -8.25
N GLU A 80 -15.58 -11.42 -8.42
CA GLU A 80 -16.19 -10.50 -9.35
C GLU A 80 -16.15 -11.09 -10.78
N PRO A 81 -17.29 -11.19 -11.49
CA PRO A 81 -17.34 -11.82 -12.81
C PRO A 81 -16.35 -11.28 -13.84
N MET A 82 -15.99 -9.99 -13.78
CA MET A 82 -14.97 -9.42 -14.67
C MET A 82 -13.57 -9.99 -14.43
N PHE A 83 -13.30 -10.53 -13.25
CA PHE A 83 -12.02 -11.18 -12.94
C PHE A 83 -12.05 -12.70 -13.13
N GLY A 84 -13.22 -13.29 -13.33
CA GLY A 84 -13.41 -14.72 -13.49
C GLY A 84 -14.34 -15.34 -12.46
N THR A 85 -14.05 -16.58 -12.04
CA THR A 85 -14.86 -17.37 -11.13
C THR A 85 -14.03 -17.92 -9.98
N LEU A 86 -14.68 -18.48 -8.94
CA LEU A 86 -14.00 -19.23 -7.86
C LEU A 86 -13.16 -20.39 -8.41
N ALA A 87 -13.59 -21.03 -9.52
CA ALA A 87 -12.79 -22.08 -10.15
C ALA A 87 -11.52 -21.53 -10.83
N ASP A 88 -11.56 -20.32 -11.36
CA ASP A 88 -10.37 -19.61 -11.87
C ASP A 88 -9.41 -19.25 -10.74
N PHE A 89 -9.97 -18.81 -9.62
CA PHE A 89 -9.18 -18.53 -8.41
C PHE A 89 -8.50 -19.80 -7.89
N ASP A 90 -9.21 -20.93 -7.82
CA ASP A 90 -8.61 -22.21 -7.38
C ASP A 90 -7.48 -22.65 -8.31
N ARG A 91 -7.63 -22.44 -9.63
CA ARG A 91 -6.56 -22.72 -10.60
C ARG A 91 -5.35 -21.83 -10.40
N LEU A 92 -5.57 -20.51 -10.19
CA LEU A 92 -4.50 -19.58 -9.89
C LEU A 92 -3.77 -19.98 -8.60
N LEU A 93 -4.49 -20.25 -7.52
CA LEU A 93 -3.92 -20.63 -6.22
C LEU A 93 -3.07 -21.90 -6.34
N ALA A 94 -3.59 -22.93 -7.00
CA ALA A 94 -2.84 -24.17 -7.25
C ALA A 94 -1.57 -23.92 -8.08
N ALA A 95 -1.66 -23.11 -9.14
CA ALA A 95 -0.51 -22.77 -10.00
C ALA A 95 0.55 -21.93 -9.29
N VAL A 96 0.16 -21.07 -8.34
CA VAL A 96 1.07 -20.31 -7.45
C VAL A 96 1.82 -21.29 -6.53
N HIS A 97 1.09 -22.21 -5.87
CA HIS A 97 1.69 -23.19 -4.98
C HIS A 97 2.59 -24.19 -5.71
N GLU A 98 2.24 -24.63 -6.94
CA GLU A 98 3.09 -25.48 -7.77
C GLU A 98 4.45 -24.87 -8.09
N ARG A 99 4.55 -23.53 -8.09
CA ARG A 99 5.81 -22.80 -8.26
C ARG A 99 6.54 -22.50 -6.96
N GLY A 100 6.05 -23.00 -5.83
CA GLY A 100 6.60 -22.76 -4.50
C GLY A 100 6.34 -21.34 -3.96
N MET A 101 5.49 -20.57 -4.63
CA MET A 101 5.04 -19.26 -4.17
C MET A 101 3.82 -19.38 -3.26
N ARG A 102 3.46 -18.31 -2.57
CA ARG A 102 2.28 -18.17 -1.72
C ARG A 102 1.36 -17.08 -2.25
N LEU A 103 0.08 -17.12 -1.84
CA LEU A 103 -0.92 -16.15 -2.22
C LEU A 103 -1.59 -15.54 -0.99
N VAL A 104 -1.53 -14.22 -0.88
CA VAL A 104 -2.15 -13.40 0.17
C VAL A 104 -3.26 -12.57 -0.45
N MET A 105 -4.44 -12.58 0.16
CA MET A 105 -5.58 -11.80 -0.28
C MET A 105 -5.71 -10.49 0.50
N ASP A 106 -6.36 -9.52 -0.11
CA ASP A 106 -6.77 -8.29 0.56
C ASP A 106 -8.02 -8.55 1.43
N LEU A 107 -8.02 -8.09 2.67
CA LEU A 107 -9.12 -8.19 3.61
C LEU A 107 -9.64 -6.79 3.94
N VAL A 108 -10.76 -6.41 3.35
CA VAL A 108 -11.39 -5.10 3.53
C VAL A 108 -12.56 -5.25 4.48
N VAL A 109 -12.38 -4.91 5.76
CA VAL A 109 -13.38 -5.17 6.81
C VAL A 109 -13.65 -3.98 7.74
N ASN A 110 -13.10 -2.80 7.40
CA ASN A 110 -13.54 -1.56 8.02
C ASN A 110 -14.95 -1.16 7.55
N HIS A 111 -15.27 -1.44 6.29
CA HIS A 111 -16.52 -1.10 5.60
C HIS A 111 -16.93 -2.19 4.63
N THR A 112 -18.13 -2.10 4.09
CA THR A 112 -18.61 -2.90 2.96
C THR A 112 -19.09 -1.97 1.85
N SER A 113 -19.44 -2.53 0.68
CA SER A 113 -20.30 -1.79 -0.26
C SER A 113 -21.66 -1.49 0.37
N ASP A 114 -22.29 -0.38 -0.04
CA ASP A 114 -23.70 -0.09 0.25
C ASP A 114 -24.64 -1.10 -0.46
N GLU A 115 -24.11 -1.87 -1.41
CA GLU A 115 -24.82 -2.96 -2.07
C GLU A 115 -24.64 -4.33 -1.39
N HIS A 116 -23.81 -4.43 -0.36
CA HIS A 116 -23.66 -5.66 0.42
C HIS A 116 -25.00 -6.04 1.09
N PRO A 117 -25.40 -7.32 1.10
CA PRO A 117 -26.65 -7.77 1.73
C PRO A 117 -26.80 -7.33 3.19
N TRP A 118 -25.69 -7.24 3.93
CA TRP A 118 -25.73 -6.76 5.32
C TRP A 118 -26.17 -5.29 5.41
N PHE A 119 -25.67 -4.43 4.53
CA PHE A 119 -26.05 -3.02 4.53
C PHE A 119 -27.47 -2.82 3.98
N ARG A 120 -27.84 -3.51 2.90
CA ARG A 120 -29.21 -3.47 2.37
C ARG A 120 -30.23 -3.82 3.42
N GLU A 121 -30.02 -4.93 4.19
CA GLU A 121 -30.86 -5.31 5.31
C GLU A 121 -30.82 -4.26 6.43
N SER A 122 -29.64 -3.73 6.78
CA SER A 122 -29.47 -2.67 7.79
C SER A 122 -30.28 -1.41 7.45
N ARG A 123 -30.39 -1.07 6.17
CA ARG A 123 -31.06 0.11 5.64
C ARG A 123 -32.59 -0.05 5.58
N GLU A 124 -33.15 -1.24 5.73
CA GLU A 124 -34.61 -1.47 5.72
C GLU A 124 -35.36 -0.71 6.82
N GLY A 125 -34.67 -0.32 7.89
CA GLY A 125 -35.22 0.54 8.94
C GLY A 125 -34.59 0.32 10.31
N PRO A 126 -34.96 1.14 11.30
CA PRO A 126 -34.36 1.09 12.65
C PRO A 126 -34.53 -0.24 13.40
N ASN A 127 -35.53 -1.04 13.01
CA ASN A 127 -35.81 -2.35 13.62
C ASN A 127 -35.21 -3.53 12.85
N SER A 128 -34.45 -3.29 11.80
CA SER A 128 -33.76 -4.36 11.06
C SER A 128 -32.78 -5.11 11.96
N ALA A 129 -32.70 -6.43 11.79
CA ALA A 129 -31.78 -7.27 12.54
C ALA A 129 -30.32 -6.83 12.37
N LYS A 130 -29.97 -6.26 11.21
CA LYS A 130 -28.62 -5.77 10.93
C LYS A 130 -28.43 -4.26 11.13
N ARG A 131 -29.43 -3.54 11.68
CA ARG A 131 -29.28 -2.09 11.90
C ARG A 131 -27.98 -1.75 12.63
N ASN A 132 -27.67 -2.48 13.66
CA ASN A 132 -26.52 -2.28 14.53
C ASN A 132 -25.19 -2.87 13.97
N TRP A 133 -25.20 -3.39 12.74
CA TRP A 133 -23.99 -3.85 12.05
C TRP A 133 -23.19 -2.69 11.46
N TYR A 134 -23.83 -1.51 11.34
CA TYR A 134 -23.23 -0.28 10.83
C TYR A 134 -23.46 0.86 11.82
N TRP A 135 -22.71 1.94 11.67
CA TRP A 135 -22.80 3.11 12.51
C TRP A 135 -23.92 4.03 12.02
N TRP A 136 -25.10 3.94 12.63
CA TRP A 136 -26.25 4.81 12.38
C TRP A 136 -26.45 5.79 13.53
N ARG A 137 -26.77 7.04 13.21
CA ARG A 137 -27.08 8.08 14.20
C ARG A 137 -28.17 9.01 13.68
N PRO A 138 -29.05 9.53 14.55
CA PRO A 138 -30.00 10.58 14.20
C PRO A 138 -29.28 11.88 13.89
N ALA A 139 -29.95 12.78 13.13
CA ALA A 139 -29.48 14.13 12.92
C ALA A 139 -29.34 14.90 14.24
N ARG A 140 -28.32 15.77 14.33
CA ARG A 140 -28.22 16.70 15.47
C ARG A 140 -29.29 17.78 15.41
N LYS A 141 -29.96 18.03 16.54
CA LYS A 141 -31.04 19.03 16.65
C LYS A 141 -30.57 20.39 17.16
N ASP A 142 -29.37 20.48 17.73
CA ASP A 142 -28.91 21.63 18.49
C ASP A 142 -27.87 22.49 17.77
N VAL A 143 -27.64 22.26 16.46
CA VAL A 143 -26.74 23.07 15.68
C VAL A 143 -27.52 24.17 14.98
N ASP A 144 -27.17 25.42 15.29
CA ASP A 144 -27.68 26.59 14.56
C ASP A 144 -27.13 26.53 13.12
N THR A 145 -27.98 26.11 12.19
CA THR A 145 -27.63 25.98 10.76
C THR A 145 -27.65 27.33 10.04
N THR A 146 -27.81 28.45 10.75
CA THR A 146 -27.89 29.80 10.17
C THR A 146 -26.55 30.41 9.74
N GLY A 147 -25.42 29.73 9.98
CA GLY A 147 -24.09 30.10 9.49
C GLY A 147 -23.77 29.44 8.15
N ASP A 148 -23.70 30.22 7.09
CA ASP A 148 -23.14 29.94 5.73
C ASP A 148 -23.79 28.84 4.85
N ARG A 149 -24.95 28.28 5.19
CA ARG A 149 -25.80 27.53 4.23
C ARG A 149 -26.99 28.36 3.71
N ALA A 150 -26.85 29.66 3.63
CA ALA A 150 -27.87 30.55 3.08
C ALA A 150 -28.03 30.33 1.56
N GLY A 151 -28.79 29.32 1.18
CA GLY A 151 -29.09 29.06 -0.23
C GLY A 151 -30.07 27.94 -0.53
N GLU A 152 -30.24 26.96 0.35
CA GLU A 152 -31.16 25.82 0.13
C GLU A 152 -31.87 25.38 1.40
N GLU A 153 -32.60 26.29 2.05
CA GLU A 153 -33.56 25.90 3.09
C GLU A 153 -34.85 25.40 2.43
N SER A 154 -34.90 24.10 2.14
CA SER A 154 -36.18 23.39 2.02
C SER A 154 -36.67 23.06 3.42
N PRO A 155 -37.98 23.17 3.72
CA PRO A 155 -38.57 22.70 4.98
C PRO A 155 -38.31 21.22 5.28
N ASP A 156 -37.89 20.46 4.25
CA ASP A 156 -37.58 19.03 4.29
C ASP A 156 -36.06 18.76 4.32
N ALA A 157 -35.21 19.78 4.55
CA ALA A 157 -33.75 19.57 4.64
C ALA A 157 -33.43 18.68 5.86
N PRO A 158 -32.59 17.64 5.69
CA PRO A 158 -32.13 16.84 6.81
C PRO A 158 -31.40 17.72 7.83
N GLY A 159 -31.59 17.45 9.12
CA GLY A 159 -30.82 18.12 10.18
C GLY A 159 -29.30 17.95 10.01
N ALA A 160 -28.50 18.59 10.86
CA ALA A 160 -27.05 18.49 10.77
C ALA A 160 -26.54 17.06 10.99
N PRO A 161 -25.42 16.67 10.32
CA PRO A 161 -24.77 15.38 10.57
C PRO A 161 -24.44 15.15 12.05
N PRO A 162 -24.33 13.89 12.51
CA PRO A 162 -24.07 13.53 13.92
C PRO A 162 -22.81 14.15 14.51
N ASN A 163 -21.78 14.32 13.73
CA ASN A 163 -20.58 15.10 14.04
C ASN A 163 -20.03 15.78 12.77
N ASN A 164 -18.92 16.48 12.91
CA ASN A 164 -18.34 17.28 11.83
C ASN A 164 -17.23 16.56 11.04
N TRP A 165 -17.05 15.24 11.16
CA TRP A 165 -15.93 14.55 10.52
C TRP A 165 -15.96 14.66 8.99
N GLY A 166 -14.76 14.87 8.42
CA GLY A 166 -14.53 14.77 6.98
C GLY A 166 -14.22 13.35 6.55
N SER A 167 -14.64 13.00 5.34
CA SER A 167 -14.27 11.77 4.63
C SER A 167 -12.85 11.87 4.06
N PHE A 168 -12.15 10.73 3.94
CA PHE A 168 -10.88 10.65 3.21
C PHE A 168 -11.01 11.02 1.72
N PHE A 169 -12.20 10.81 1.13
CA PHE A 169 -12.48 11.14 -0.27
C PHE A 169 -13.19 12.48 -0.47
N SER A 170 -13.01 13.40 0.49
CA SER A 170 -13.64 14.71 0.54
C SER A 170 -15.12 14.68 0.94
N GLY A 171 -15.60 15.81 1.43
CA GLY A 171 -16.99 15.92 1.93
C GLY A 171 -17.15 15.44 3.37
N SER A 172 -18.43 15.29 3.80
CA SER A 172 -18.79 14.77 5.11
C SER A 172 -18.51 13.26 5.21
N ALA A 173 -18.13 12.78 6.38
CA ALA A 173 -18.07 11.34 6.69
C ALA A 173 -19.46 10.74 7.02
N TRP A 174 -20.53 11.49 6.87
CA TRP A 174 -21.90 11.08 7.17
C TRP A 174 -22.82 11.27 5.97
N GLN A 175 -23.54 10.21 5.61
CA GLN A 175 -24.54 10.23 4.55
C GLN A 175 -25.95 10.11 5.15
N HIS A 176 -26.83 11.06 4.81
CA HIS A 176 -28.24 11.00 5.17
C HIS A 176 -28.98 9.92 4.39
N ASP A 177 -29.73 9.10 5.10
CA ASP A 177 -30.66 8.14 4.51
C ASP A 177 -32.11 8.64 4.66
N ALA A 178 -32.70 9.06 3.55
CA ALA A 178 -34.07 9.60 3.55
C ALA A 178 -35.14 8.57 3.96
N GLY A 179 -34.83 7.26 3.88
CA GLY A 179 -35.77 6.20 4.25
C GLY A 179 -35.96 6.06 5.76
N SER A 180 -34.90 6.27 6.54
CA SER A 180 -34.92 6.17 8.01
C SER A 180 -34.81 7.50 8.73
N ASP A 181 -34.52 8.59 8.00
CA ASP A 181 -34.24 9.94 8.53
C ASP A 181 -33.06 9.92 9.53
N GLU A 182 -32.08 9.03 9.31
CA GLU A 182 -30.85 8.91 10.07
C GLU A 182 -29.62 9.03 9.15
N TYR A 183 -28.45 9.17 9.74
CA TYR A 183 -27.17 9.19 9.03
C TYR A 183 -26.39 7.90 9.28
N TYR A 184 -25.71 7.41 8.26
CA TYR A 184 -24.69 6.36 8.44
C TYR A 184 -23.28 6.92 8.22
N LEU A 185 -22.32 6.36 8.96
CA LEU A 185 -20.90 6.72 8.86
C LEU A 185 -20.25 6.04 7.65
N HIS A 186 -19.43 6.80 6.93
CA HIS A 186 -18.53 6.32 5.89
C HIS A 186 -17.24 7.13 5.93
N LEU A 187 -16.13 6.53 6.32
CA LEU A 187 -14.85 7.24 6.35
C LEU A 187 -14.28 7.48 4.93
N PHE A 188 -14.75 6.70 3.94
CA PHE A 188 -14.39 6.79 2.52
C PHE A 188 -15.59 7.25 1.68
N SER A 189 -15.91 6.55 0.58
CA SER A 189 -17.09 6.87 -0.22
C SER A 189 -18.40 6.69 0.55
N PRO A 190 -19.45 7.48 0.25
CA PRO A 190 -20.81 7.18 0.70
C PRO A 190 -21.31 5.76 0.35
N LYS A 191 -20.68 5.13 -0.66
CA LYS A 191 -20.94 3.73 -1.04
C LYS A 191 -20.12 2.70 -0.24
N GLN A 192 -19.36 3.16 0.77
CA GLN A 192 -18.54 2.32 1.66
C GLN A 192 -18.93 2.54 3.13
N PRO A 193 -20.16 2.14 3.56
CA PRO A 193 -20.61 2.30 4.94
C PRO A 193 -19.73 1.52 5.92
N ASP A 194 -19.33 2.16 7.02
CA ASP A 194 -18.44 1.62 8.03
C ASP A 194 -19.14 0.58 8.92
N LEU A 195 -18.52 -0.58 9.06
CA LEU A 195 -18.98 -1.65 9.96
C LEU A 195 -18.83 -1.27 11.43
N ASN A 196 -19.81 -1.64 12.23
CA ASN A 196 -19.79 -1.47 13.69
C ASN A 196 -19.13 -2.67 14.38
N TRP A 197 -17.82 -2.61 14.59
CA TRP A 197 -17.04 -3.67 15.27
C TRP A 197 -17.36 -3.82 16.77
N GLU A 198 -18.07 -2.89 17.38
CA GLU A 198 -18.61 -3.08 18.73
C GLU A 198 -19.63 -4.24 18.77
N ASN A 199 -20.29 -4.51 17.65
CA ASN A 199 -21.22 -5.63 17.52
C ASN A 199 -20.48 -6.96 17.37
N PRO A 200 -20.66 -7.94 18.29
CA PRO A 200 -19.98 -9.23 18.21
C PRO A 200 -20.42 -10.08 17.00
N GLU A 201 -21.62 -9.86 16.46
CA GLU A 201 -22.09 -10.59 15.27
C GLU A 201 -21.30 -10.16 14.01
N VAL A 202 -20.91 -8.89 13.90
CA VAL A 202 -20.03 -8.39 12.84
C VAL A 202 -18.69 -9.10 12.93
N ARG A 203 -18.07 -9.13 14.13
CA ARG A 203 -16.78 -9.82 14.33
C ARG A 203 -16.85 -11.29 13.97
N GLN A 204 -17.89 -11.99 14.42
CA GLN A 204 -18.09 -13.42 14.09
C GLN A 204 -18.25 -13.65 12.58
N ALA A 205 -18.98 -12.78 11.88
CA ALA A 205 -19.14 -12.86 10.43
C ALA A 205 -17.80 -12.65 9.70
N VAL A 206 -17.00 -11.68 10.14
CA VAL A 206 -15.65 -11.44 9.62
C VAL A 206 -14.73 -12.64 9.89
N HIS A 207 -14.72 -13.19 11.10
CA HIS A 207 -13.94 -14.40 11.40
C HIS A 207 -14.35 -15.58 10.53
N ALA A 208 -15.64 -15.73 10.23
CA ALA A 208 -16.15 -16.80 9.40
C ALA A 208 -15.73 -16.68 7.93
N LEU A 209 -15.72 -15.45 7.37
CA LEU A 209 -15.21 -15.23 6.00
C LEU A 209 -13.70 -15.43 5.90
N MET A 210 -12.94 -15.00 6.89
CA MET A 210 -11.48 -15.24 6.92
C MET A 210 -11.16 -16.73 6.96
N ARG A 211 -11.82 -17.49 7.85
CA ARG A 211 -11.66 -18.96 7.89
C ARG A 211 -12.01 -19.61 6.56
N TRP A 212 -13.06 -19.15 5.88
CA TRP A 212 -13.48 -19.71 4.60
C TRP A 212 -12.40 -19.58 3.51
N TRP A 213 -11.69 -18.45 3.45
CA TRP A 213 -10.57 -18.27 2.51
C TRP A 213 -9.33 -19.07 2.91
N LEU A 214 -9.01 -19.13 4.21
CA LEU A 214 -7.89 -19.94 4.71
C LEU A 214 -8.12 -21.44 4.52
N ASP A 215 -9.37 -21.91 4.68
CA ASP A 215 -9.74 -23.30 4.44
C ASP A 215 -9.72 -23.64 2.94
N ARG A 216 -9.79 -22.63 2.07
CA ARG A 216 -9.58 -22.75 0.62
C ARG A 216 -8.11 -22.84 0.23
N GLY A 217 -7.19 -22.48 1.12
CA GLY A 217 -5.74 -22.60 0.94
C GLY A 217 -4.98 -21.28 0.76
N VAL A 218 -5.61 -20.14 1.01
CA VAL A 218 -4.94 -18.84 1.01
C VAL A 218 -3.91 -18.76 2.14
N ASP A 219 -2.74 -18.17 1.89
CA ASP A 219 -1.58 -18.18 2.81
C ASP A 219 -1.55 -16.99 3.78
N GLY A 220 -2.58 -16.14 3.76
CA GLY A 220 -2.68 -14.99 4.66
C GLY A 220 -3.47 -13.84 4.10
N PHE A 221 -3.40 -12.70 4.82
CA PHE A 221 -4.13 -11.49 4.46
C PHE A 221 -3.28 -10.23 4.57
N ARG A 222 -3.42 -9.33 3.59
CA ARG A 222 -3.19 -7.92 3.78
C ARG A 222 -4.51 -7.30 4.25
N MET A 223 -4.51 -6.66 5.39
CA MET A 223 -5.70 -6.14 6.04
C MET A 223 -5.81 -4.64 5.80
N ASP A 224 -6.80 -4.28 4.99
CA ASP A 224 -7.07 -2.91 4.55
C ASP A 224 -7.49 -2.04 5.73
N VAL A 225 -6.82 -0.90 5.89
CA VAL A 225 -7.05 0.11 6.94
C VAL A 225 -7.48 -0.46 8.30
N ILE A 226 -6.86 -1.57 8.68
CA ILE A 226 -7.31 -2.39 9.82
C ILE A 226 -7.25 -1.67 11.16
N ASN A 227 -6.46 -0.61 11.27
CA ASN A 227 -6.40 0.22 12.48
C ASN A 227 -7.58 1.19 12.61
N LEU A 228 -8.50 1.24 11.64
CA LEU A 228 -9.70 2.08 11.67
C LEU A 228 -10.94 1.33 12.16
N ILE A 229 -10.90 0.02 12.37
CA ILE A 229 -12.07 -0.80 12.73
C ILE A 229 -12.66 -0.47 14.10
N SER A 230 -11.86 0.07 15.02
CA SER A 230 -12.30 0.52 16.35
C SER A 230 -12.48 2.03 16.38
N LYS A 231 -13.67 2.49 16.71
CA LYS A 231 -14.01 3.90 16.81
C LYS A 231 -14.44 4.26 18.24
N ASP A 232 -14.26 5.51 18.63
CA ASP A 232 -14.87 6.01 19.87
C ASP A 232 -16.40 5.96 19.75
N PRO A 233 -17.12 5.20 20.59
CA PRO A 233 -18.57 5.05 20.47
C PRO A 233 -19.38 6.36 20.64
N GLU A 234 -18.79 7.35 21.32
CA GLU A 234 -19.42 8.67 21.52
C GLU A 234 -19.35 9.54 20.26
N LEU A 235 -18.47 9.21 19.30
CA LEU A 235 -18.29 9.89 18.02
C LEU A 235 -18.22 11.44 18.17
N PRO A 236 -17.31 11.97 19.01
CA PRO A 236 -17.26 13.40 19.28
C PRO A 236 -16.84 14.21 18.04
N ASP A 237 -17.09 15.52 18.06
CA ASP A 237 -16.63 16.41 16.99
C ASP A 237 -15.11 16.41 16.86
N GLY A 238 -14.63 16.38 15.63
CA GLY A 238 -13.24 16.56 15.28
C GLY A 238 -12.81 18.04 15.31
N ARG A 239 -11.50 18.25 15.47
CA ARG A 239 -10.95 19.60 15.45
C ARG A 239 -10.95 20.18 14.04
N LEU A 240 -11.48 21.40 13.87
CA LEU A 240 -11.33 22.15 12.62
C LEU A 240 -9.89 22.65 12.45
N HIS A 241 -9.34 22.49 11.27
CA HIS A 241 -8.05 23.03 10.89
C HIS A 241 -8.23 24.24 9.93
N GLY A 242 -7.81 25.42 10.36
CA GLY A 242 -7.96 26.65 9.58
C GLY A 242 -9.42 26.92 9.23
N ASP A 243 -9.66 27.26 7.96
CA ASP A 243 -11.01 27.51 7.41
C ASP A 243 -11.68 26.25 6.86
N GLY A 244 -11.23 25.05 7.29
CA GLY A 244 -11.76 23.76 6.83
C GLY A 244 -13.24 23.59 7.17
N LEU A 245 -14.00 23.04 6.21
CA LEU A 245 -15.44 22.78 6.36
C LEU A 245 -15.74 21.60 7.29
N TYR A 246 -14.79 20.68 7.44
CA TYR A 246 -14.93 19.44 8.21
C TYR A 246 -13.85 19.31 9.28
N GLY A 247 -14.19 18.67 10.38
CA GLY A 247 -13.31 18.39 11.49
C GLY A 247 -12.47 17.13 11.27
N ASP A 248 -11.27 17.12 11.83
CA ASP A 248 -10.39 15.94 11.86
C ASP A 248 -10.92 14.93 12.89
N GLY A 249 -11.52 13.86 12.42
CA GLY A 249 -12.01 12.74 13.23
C GLY A 249 -10.91 11.69 13.55
N SER A 250 -9.74 11.80 12.95
CA SER A 250 -8.68 10.79 13.06
C SER A 250 -8.28 10.39 14.49
N PRO A 251 -8.26 11.29 15.49
CA PRO A 251 -7.98 10.91 16.87
C PRO A 251 -8.99 9.94 17.50
N TYR A 252 -10.17 9.78 16.90
CA TYR A 252 -11.27 8.98 17.43
C TYR A 252 -11.49 7.65 16.70
N TYR A 253 -10.79 7.43 15.56
CA TYR A 253 -10.88 6.17 14.82
C TYR A 253 -9.54 5.59 14.39
N ILE A 254 -8.44 6.37 14.34
CA ILE A 254 -7.11 5.80 14.09
C ILE A 254 -6.62 5.12 15.36
N CYS A 255 -6.38 3.81 15.29
CA CYS A 255 -5.98 2.99 16.44
C CYS A 255 -6.92 3.20 17.65
N GLY A 256 -8.22 3.17 17.39
CA GLY A 256 -9.26 3.41 18.41
C GLY A 256 -9.21 2.45 19.61
N PRO A 257 -10.02 2.68 20.64
CA PRO A 257 -9.80 2.15 22.00
C PRO A 257 -9.78 0.63 22.11
N ARG A 258 -10.41 -0.11 21.19
CA ARG A 258 -10.51 -1.58 21.22
C ARG A 258 -9.81 -2.29 20.08
N VAL A 259 -9.02 -1.58 19.26
CA VAL A 259 -8.38 -2.16 18.07
C VAL A 259 -7.51 -3.38 18.41
N HIS A 260 -6.71 -3.29 19.47
CA HIS A 260 -5.88 -4.40 19.94
C HIS A 260 -6.69 -5.61 20.39
N GLU A 261 -7.81 -5.38 21.09
CA GLU A 261 -8.74 -6.45 21.50
C GLU A 261 -9.29 -7.19 20.26
N TYR A 262 -9.70 -6.44 19.23
CA TYR A 262 -10.26 -7.03 18.02
C TYR A 262 -9.22 -7.82 17.21
N LEU A 263 -7.99 -7.32 17.11
CA LEU A 263 -6.92 -8.05 16.41
C LEU A 263 -6.50 -9.31 17.17
N GLN A 264 -6.42 -9.26 18.49
CA GLN A 264 -6.17 -10.45 19.32
C GLN A 264 -7.34 -11.45 19.23
N GLU A 265 -8.58 -10.97 19.12
CA GLU A 265 -9.76 -11.83 18.88
C GLU A 265 -9.64 -12.51 17.51
N ILE A 266 -9.30 -11.78 16.44
CA ILE A 266 -9.02 -12.35 15.12
C ILE A 266 -7.95 -13.42 15.20
N HIS A 267 -6.82 -13.14 15.85
CA HIS A 267 -5.74 -14.12 15.98
C HIS A 267 -6.22 -15.40 16.66
N ARG A 268 -6.92 -15.27 17.79
CA ARG A 268 -7.42 -16.41 18.57
C ARG A 268 -8.47 -17.23 17.80
N GLU A 269 -9.40 -16.56 17.11
CA GLU A 269 -10.54 -17.21 16.46
C GLU A 269 -10.24 -17.72 15.04
N VAL A 270 -9.23 -17.16 14.37
CA VAL A 270 -8.95 -17.43 12.96
C VAL A 270 -7.60 -18.12 12.74
N PHE A 271 -6.54 -17.68 13.39
CA PHE A 271 -5.18 -18.13 13.12
C PHE A 271 -4.65 -19.16 14.11
N ALA A 272 -5.05 -19.08 15.39
CA ALA A 272 -4.56 -19.98 16.42
C ALA A 272 -4.91 -21.44 16.11
N GLY A 273 -3.91 -22.33 16.27
CA GLY A 273 -4.09 -23.77 16.07
C GLY A 273 -4.05 -24.24 14.61
N ARG A 274 -3.83 -23.35 13.64
CA ARG A 274 -3.57 -23.76 12.26
C ARG A 274 -2.17 -24.38 12.14
N PRO A 275 -2.00 -25.41 11.31
CA PRO A 275 -0.72 -26.14 11.21
C PRO A 275 0.36 -25.29 10.52
N GLU A 276 -0.04 -24.39 9.65
CA GLU A 276 0.86 -23.50 8.90
C GLU A 276 0.85 -22.09 9.48
N ARG A 277 2.01 -21.46 9.47
CA ARG A 277 2.13 -20.07 9.86
C ARG A 277 1.78 -19.17 8.68
N LEU A 278 0.66 -18.45 8.82
CA LEU A 278 0.08 -17.59 7.81
C LEU A 278 0.60 -16.15 7.95
N LEU A 279 0.71 -15.44 6.84
CA LEU A 279 1.16 -14.05 6.84
C LEU A 279 0.00 -13.10 7.12
N THR A 280 0.22 -12.17 8.06
CA THR A 280 -0.70 -11.06 8.31
C THR A 280 0.03 -9.73 8.23
N VAL A 281 -0.45 -8.83 7.38
CA VAL A 281 0.06 -7.46 7.31
C VAL A 281 -1.08 -6.46 7.41
N GLY A 282 -0.99 -5.54 8.37
CA GLY A 282 -2.00 -4.50 8.55
C GLY A 282 -1.61 -3.23 7.80
N GLU A 283 -2.50 -2.73 6.95
CA GLU A 283 -2.38 -1.35 6.50
C GLU A 283 -2.88 -0.43 7.60
N MET A 284 -2.01 0.50 8.04
CA MET A 284 -2.27 1.31 9.23
C MET A 284 -1.90 2.78 9.01
N PRO A 285 -2.72 3.54 8.26
CA PRO A 285 -2.51 4.98 8.11
C PRO A 285 -2.46 5.67 9.47
N GLY A 286 -1.53 6.60 9.64
CA GLY A 286 -1.36 7.36 10.88
C GLY A 286 -0.82 6.60 12.09
N VAL A 287 -0.45 5.32 11.94
CA VAL A 287 0.14 4.52 13.04
C VAL A 287 1.47 5.13 13.49
N THR A 288 1.64 5.27 14.79
CA THR A 288 2.94 5.67 15.39
C THR A 288 3.86 4.46 15.56
N LEU A 289 5.16 4.72 15.71
CA LEU A 289 6.14 3.66 15.96
C LEU A 289 5.84 2.88 17.25
N GLU A 290 5.40 3.57 18.29
CA GLU A 290 5.02 2.96 19.57
C GLU A 290 3.82 2.03 19.41
N GLN A 291 2.82 2.43 18.65
CA GLN A 291 1.66 1.60 18.32
C GLN A 291 2.07 0.40 17.44
N ALA A 292 2.91 0.63 16.42
CA ALA A 292 3.41 -0.44 15.56
C ALA A 292 4.17 -1.52 16.33
N ARG A 293 4.93 -1.16 17.35
CA ARG A 293 5.58 -2.13 18.26
C ARG A 293 4.55 -3.02 18.97
N LEU A 294 3.43 -2.47 19.38
CA LEU A 294 2.35 -3.25 20.01
C LEU A 294 1.70 -4.19 19.01
N PHE A 295 1.36 -3.69 17.82
CA PHE A 295 0.72 -4.48 16.78
C PHE A 295 1.57 -5.66 16.29
N THR A 296 2.90 -5.46 16.20
CA THR A 296 3.83 -6.44 15.62
C THR A 296 4.62 -7.24 16.64
N ASP A 297 4.32 -7.08 17.93
CA ASP A 297 4.90 -7.93 19.00
C ASP A 297 4.34 -9.36 18.89
N PRO A 298 5.19 -10.36 18.60
CA PRO A 298 4.72 -11.75 18.47
C PRO A 298 4.05 -12.29 19.75
N GLY A 299 4.39 -11.74 20.93
CA GLY A 299 3.79 -12.14 22.19
C GLY A 299 2.35 -11.68 22.37
N ARG A 300 1.88 -10.73 21.56
CA ARG A 300 0.53 -10.18 21.63
C ARG A 300 -0.45 -10.87 20.67
N GLY A 301 0.04 -11.49 19.58
CA GLY A 301 -0.78 -12.21 18.63
C GLY A 301 -1.78 -11.26 17.91
N GLU A 302 -1.28 -10.26 17.21
CA GLU A 302 -2.08 -9.30 16.44
C GLU A 302 -1.76 -9.43 14.95
N VAL A 303 -0.74 -8.71 14.43
CA VAL A 303 -0.28 -8.84 13.04
C VAL A 303 1.22 -9.08 12.98
N ASP A 304 1.72 -9.65 11.88
CA ASP A 304 3.15 -9.92 11.73
C ASP A 304 3.95 -8.67 11.34
N MET A 305 3.34 -7.74 10.59
CA MET A 305 3.94 -6.47 10.19
C MET A 305 2.88 -5.43 9.85
N VAL A 306 3.29 -4.18 9.70
CA VAL A 306 2.42 -3.05 9.37
C VAL A 306 2.94 -2.28 8.17
N PHE A 307 2.05 -1.83 7.30
CA PHE A 307 2.30 -0.74 6.38
C PHE A 307 2.09 0.58 7.11
N GLN A 308 3.16 1.30 7.35
CA GLN A 308 3.16 2.65 7.88
C GLN A 308 3.25 3.68 6.73
N PHE A 309 2.73 4.89 6.93
CA PHE A 309 2.58 5.88 5.87
C PHE A 309 3.52 7.09 6.02
N GLU A 310 4.42 7.08 7.00
CA GLU A 310 5.24 8.25 7.30
C GLU A 310 6.12 8.68 6.13
N HIS A 311 6.83 7.72 5.50
CA HIS A 311 7.74 8.02 4.40
C HIS A 311 7.03 8.45 3.11
N VAL A 312 5.78 7.98 2.88
CA VAL A 312 4.99 8.39 1.71
C VAL A 312 4.26 9.71 1.88
N GLY A 313 4.34 10.34 3.05
CA GLY A 313 3.81 11.68 3.32
C GLY A 313 4.86 12.78 3.35
N LEU A 314 6.15 12.48 3.14
CA LEU A 314 7.25 13.44 3.34
C LEU A 314 7.29 14.58 2.30
N ASP A 315 6.71 14.38 1.15
CA ASP A 315 6.60 15.35 0.07
C ASP A 315 5.19 15.98 -0.03
N PHE A 316 4.33 15.77 0.98
CA PHE A 316 3.04 16.45 1.08
C PHE A 316 3.20 17.85 1.66
N GLY A 317 2.49 18.82 1.08
CA GLY A 317 2.30 20.14 1.62
C GLY A 317 1.17 20.18 2.66
N ARG A 318 0.12 20.97 2.37
CA ARG A 318 -1.09 21.06 3.21
C ARG A 318 -1.93 19.78 3.12
N HIS A 319 -1.85 19.08 2.01
CA HIS A 319 -2.53 17.82 1.71
C HIS A 319 -1.74 17.03 0.66
N LYS A 320 -2.16 15.80 0.36
CA LYS A 320 -1.51 14.86 -0.56
C LYS A 320 -1.18 15.46 -1.94
N PHE A 321 -2.06 16.31 -2.48
CA PHE A 321 -1.90 16.90 -3.82
C PHE A 321 -1.22 18.29 -3.81
N ASP A 322 -0.83 18.81 -2.65
CA ASP A 322 0.02 20.00 -2.52
C ASP A 322 1.48 19.52 -2.41
N VAL A 323 2.12 19.31 -3.57
CA VAL A 323 3.41 18.63 -3.70
C VAL A 323 4.57 19.51 -3.26
N ARG A 324 5.48 18.96 -2.47
CA ARG A 324 6.74 19.58 -2.07
C ARG A 324 7.93 18.71 -2.46
N PRO A 325 9.11 19.30 -2.74
CA PRO A 325 10.32 18.52 -2.95
C PRO A 325 10.67 17.65 -1.74
N LEU A 326 10.99 16.37 -1.97
CA LEU A 326 11.52 15.49 -0.94
C LEU A 326 12.87 16.02 -0.45
N ARG A 327 13.05 16.05 0.88
CA ARG A 327 14.36 16.23 1.50
C ARG A 327 14.94 14.87 1.87
N LEU A 328 16.13 14.55 1.36
CA LEU A 328 16.75 13.25 1.62
C LEU A 328 17.00 13.00 3.13
N THR A 329 17.31 14.05 3.88
CA THR A 329 17.47 13.98 5.35
C THR A 329 16.20 13.55 6.05
N ASP A 330 15.02 14.01 5.58
CA ASP A 330 13.73 13.62 6.17
C ASP A 330 13.41 12.15 5.86
N LEU A 331 13.70 11.69 4.63
CA LEU A 331 13.57 10.27 4.26
C LEU A 331 14.46 9.37 5.11
N LYS A 332 15.74 9.76 5.31
CA LYS A 332 16.68 9.03 6.17
C LYS A 332 16.21 9.00 7.62
N ALA A 333 15.74 10.11 8.14
CA ALA A 333 15.23 10.21 9.50
C ALA A 333 13.99 9.29 9.70
N SER A 334 13.05 9.32 8.76
CA SER A 334 11.86 8.46 8.81
C SER A 334 12.23 6.98 8.74
N LEU A 335 12.84 6.54 7.65
CA LEU A 335 13.19 5.11 7.48
C LEU A 335 14.12 4.63 8.59
N GLY A 336 15.13 5.41 8.98
CA GLY A 336 16.07 5.07 10.06
C GLY A 336 15.38 4.88 11.42
N ARG A 337 14.40 5.72 11.74
CA ARG A 337 13.60 5.61 12.97
C ARG A 337 12.80 4.31 13.00
N TRP A 338 12.16 3.92 11.89
CA TRP A 338 11.43 2.67 11.78
C TRP A 338 12.36 1.45 11.81
N GLN A 339 13.57 1.53 11.22
CA GLN A 339 14.58 0.47 11.30
C GLN A 339 15.03 0.22 12.74
N THR A 340 15.35 1.27 13.48
CA THR A 340 15.81 1.15 14.86
C THR A 340 14.67 0.87 15.82
N GLY A 341 13.51 1.44 15.59
CA GLY A 341 12.35 1.30 16.47
C GLY A 341 11.74 -0.08 16.49
N LEU A 342 11.78 -0.84 15.39
CA LEU A 342 11.29 -2.22 15.31
C LEU A 342 12.44 -3.26 15.37
N ALA A 343 13.66 -2.85 15.78
CA ALA A 343 14.82 -3.76 15.77
C ALA A 343 14.68 -4.91 16.76
N GLU A 344 14.23 -4.64 17.98
CA GLU A 344 14.09 -5.62 19.06
C GLU A 344 12.74 -6.33 19.03
N VAL A 345 11.67 -5.56 18.80
CA VAL A 345 10.30 -6.05 18.78
C VAL A 345 9.62 -5.55 17.52
N GLY A 346 9.10 -6.48 16.72
CA GLY A 346 8.37 -6.19 15.52
C GLY A 346 9.15 -6.41 14.22
N TRP A 347 8.49 -6.12 13.10
CA TRP A 347 9.02 -6.31 11.76
C TRP A 347 8.45 -5.28 10.78
N ASN A 348 9.30 -4.71 9.90
CA ASN A 348 8.86 -3.75 8.90
C ASN A 348 8.31 -4.44 7.65
N SER A 349 7.24 -3.90 7.06
CA SER A 349 6.98 -4.01 5.64
C SER A 349 7.70 -2.85 4.92
N LEU A 350 8.40 -3.16 3.85
CA LEU A 350 9.20 -2.20 3.09
C LEU A 350 8.54 -1.99 1.74
N TYR A 351 8.11 -0.78 1.42
CA TYR A 351 7.52 -0.46 0.13
C TYR A 351 7.82 0.97 -0.27
N TRP A 352 7.90 1.21 -1.58
CA TRP A 352 7.98 2.54 -2.14
C TRP A 352 6.62 3.04 -2.61
N ASN A 353 5.88 2.17 -3.28
CA ASN A 353 4.56 2.47 -3.81
C ASN A 353 3.64 1.23 -3.72
N ASN A 354 2.37 1.45 -4.00
CA ASN A 354 1.32 0.46 -4.12
C ASN A 354 0.28 0.99 -5.12
N HIS A 355 -0.91 0.40 -5.17
CA HIS A 355 -2.01 0.83 -6.03
C HIS A 355 -2.60 2.22 -5.66
N ASP A 356 -2.20 2.82 -4.53
CA ASP A 356 -2.65 4.13 -4.02
C ASP A 356 -1.54 5.19 -3.99
N GLN A 357 -0.32 4.83 -4.42
CA GLN A 357 0.82 5.73 -4.46
C GLN A 357 1.34 5.87 -5.90
N PRO A 358 1.78 7.07 -6.32
CA PRO A 358 2.33 7.26 -7.66
C PRO A 358 3.60 6.44 -7.87
N ARG A 359 4.04 6.33 -9.14
CA ARG A 359 5.24 5.58 -9.49
C ARG A 359 6.49 6.18 -8.84
N ILE A 360 7.23 5.36 -8.09
CA ILE A 360 8.32 5.83 -7.24
C ILE A 360 9.45 6.51 -8.02
N VAL A 361 9.77 6.03 -9.23
CA VAL A 361 10.84 6.63 -10.03
C VAL A 361 10.50 8.06 -10.48
N SER A 362 9.22 8.36 -10.72
CA SER A 362 8.75 9.71 -11.01
C SER A 362 8.65 10.58 -9.76
N ARG A 363 8.41 9.98 -8.60
CA ARG A 363 8.18 10.72 -7.34
C ARG A 363 9.47 11.06 -6.60
N PHE A 364 10.34 10.08 -6.35
CA PHE A 364 11.57 10.23 -5.54
C PHE A 364 12.84 10.04 -6.35
N GLY A 365 12.73 9.69 -7.62
CA GLY A 365 13.82 9.46 -8.52
C GLY A 365 13.91 10.48 -9.64
N ASP A 366 14.44 10.01 -10.76
CA ASP A 366 14.53 10.73 -12.02
C ASP A 366 14.04 9.77 -13.12
N ASP A 367 12.87 10.07 -13.67
CA ASP A 367 12.21 9.27 -14.71
C ASP A 367 12.61 9.69 -16.14
N GLY A 368 13.53 10.65 -16.26
CA GLY A 368 14.09 11.07 -17.52
C GLY A 368 14.89 9.94 -18.20
N PRO A 369 14.95 9.91 -19.54
CA PRO A 369 15.51 8.79 -20.30
C PRO A 369 16.99 8.50 -19.99
N GLU A 370 17.74 9.49 -19.52
CA GLU A 370 19.16 9.33 -19.16
C GLU A 370 19.35 8.60 -17.83
N HIS A 371 18.46 8.85 -16.86
CA HIS A 371 18.67 8.45 -15.47
C HIS A 371 17.67 7.42 -14.95
N ARG A 372 16.53 7.23 -15.59
CA ARG A 372 15.44 6.37 -15.13
C ARG A 372 15.90 5.00 -14.64
N VAL A 373 16.69 4.26 -15.43
CA VAL A 373 17.12 2.90 -15.05
C VAL A 373 18.02 2.95 -13.80
N ARG A 374 18.98 3.88 -13.75
CA ARG A 374 19.85 4.02 -12.57
C ARG A 374 19.08 4.50 -11.36
N SER A 375 18.18 5.44 -11.53
CA SER A 375 17.34 5.97 -10.48
C SER A 375 16.41 4.88 -9.89
N ALA A 376 15.69 4.14 -10.73
CA ALA A 376 14.83 3.03 -10.29
C ALA A 376 15.64 1.94 -9.55
N THR A 377 16.80 1.57 -10.05
CA THR A 377 17.65 0.53 -9.43
C THR A 377 18.35 1.01 -8.17
N MET A 378 18.65 2.31 -8.04
CA MET A 378 19.14 2.91 -6.80
C MET A 378 18.07 2.86 -5.72
N LEU A 379 16.84 3.30 -6.03
CA LEU A 379 15.70 3.24 -5.11
C LEU A 379 15.42 1.79 -4.65
N ALA A 380 15.42 0.84 -5.59
CA ALA A 380 15.28 -0.59 -5.27
C ALA A 380 16.38 -1.08 -4.30
N THR A 381 17.65 -0.71 -4.56
CA THR A 381 18.77 -1.10 -3.70
C THR A 381 18.60 -0.58 -2.29
N VAL A 382 18.24 0.69 -2.12
CA VAL A 382 18.04 1.29 -0.80
C VAL A 382 16.93 0.56 -0.05
N LEU A 383 15.75 0.34 -0.67
CA LEU A 383 14.62 -0.31 0.00
C LEU A 383 14.93 -1.75 0.41
N HIS A 384 15.40 -2.57 -0.55
CA HIS A 384 15.58 -4.01 -0.34
C HIS A 384 16.68 -4.34 0.66
N LEU A 385 17.62 -3.43 0.90
CA LEU A 385 18.70 -3.60 1.88
C LEU A 385 18.34 -3.16 3.31
N HIS A 386 17.18 -2.54 3.51
CA HIS A 386 16.64 -2.30 4.85
C HIS A 386 16.16 -3.60 5.51
N ARG A 387 16.05 -3.60 6.85
CA ARG A 387 15.49 -4.72 7.61
C ARG A 387 13.96 -4.70 7.55
N GLY A 388 13.37 -5.73 6.98
CA GLY A 388 11.93 -5.86 6.78
C GLY A 388 11.63 -6.74 5.57
N THR A 389 10.37 -7.00 5.29
CA THR A 389 9.91 -7.72 4.11
C THR A 389 9.60 -6.71 3.00
N PRO A 390 10.30 -6.76 1.84
CA PRO A 390 10.03 -5.85 0.73
C PRO A 390 8.77 -6.27 -0.04
N TYR A 391 8.01 -5.26 -0.45
CA TYR A 391 6.84 -5.35 -1.30
C TYR A 391 7.13 -4.62 -2.61
N ILE A 392 7.07 -5.34 -3.72
CA ILE A 392 7.21 -4.81 -5.08
C ILE A 392 5.81 -4.61 -5.64
N TYR A 393 5.48 -3.41 -6.05
CA TYR A 393 4.24 -3.15 -6.77
C TYR A 393 4.44 -3.41 -8.27
N GLN A 394 3.45 -4.03 -8.95
CA GLN A 394 3.51 -4.34 -10.38
C GLN A 394 4.01 -3.16 -11.21
N GLY A 395 5.04 -3.42 -12.04
CA GLY A 395 5.70 -2.42 -12.89
C GLY A 395 6.85 -1.65 -12.22
N GLU A 396 7.03 -1.79 -10.91
CA GLU A 396 8.19 -1.20 -10.22
C GLU A 396 9.50 -1.85 -10.71
N GLU A 397 9.48 -3.15 -10.95
CA GLU A 397 10.58 -3.92 -11.53
C GLU A 397 10.91 -3.57 -13.00
N LEU A 398 10.06 -2.79 -13.66
CA LEU A 398 10.32 -2.24 -15.00
C LEU A 398 10.78 -0.78 -14.93
N GLY A 399 10.65 -0.13 -13.78
CA GLY A 399 10.80 1.30 -13.63
C GLY A 399 9.72 2.06 -14.40
N MET A 400 8.45 1.60 -14.33
CA MET A 400 7.30 2.33 -14.88
C MET A 400 7.17 3.69 -14.24
N THR A 401 6.76 4.69 -15.03
CA THR A 401 6.64 6.09 -14.63
C THR A 401 5.18 6.52 -14.47
N ASN A 402 4.95 7.69 -13.89
CA ASN A 402 3.65 8.33 -13.91
C ASN A 402 3.12 8.51 -15.34
N ALA A 403 1.80 8.50 -15.50
CA ALA A 403 1.14 8.67 -16.79
C ALA A 403 0.86 10.17 -17.09
N PRO A 404 0.88 10.57 -18.37
CA PRO A 404 0.66 11.95 -18.79
C PRO A 404 -0.84 12.26 -18.95
N PHE A 405 -1.61 12.30 -17.86
CA PHE A 405 -3.03 12.72 -17.90
C PHE A 405 -3.12 14.17 -18.39
N ALA A 406 -3.86 14.39 -19.46
CA ALA A 406 -3.96 15.70 -20.10
C ALA A 406 -4.98 16.60 -19.38
N THR A 407 -6.13 16.04 -19.03
CA THR A 407 -7.28 16.77 -18.46
C THR A 407 -7.88 15.98 -17.29
N ILE A 408 -8.81 16.60 -16.57
CA ILE A 408 -9.51 15.93 -15.47
C ILE A 408 -10.39 14.76 -15.94
N GLU A 409 -10.83 14.78 -17.18
CA GLU A 409 -11.63 13.72 -17.80
C GLU A 409 -10.84 12.43 -18.02
N ASP A 410 -9.51 12.50 -17.99
CA ASP A 410 -8.63 11.33 -18.05
C ASP A 410 -8.45 10.66 -16.67
N VAL A 411 -8.93 11.29 -15.61
CA VAL A 411 -8.81 10.81 -14.21
C VAL A 411 -10.06 10.01 -13.83
N HIS A 412 -9.87 8.81 -13.31
CA HIS A 412 -10.95 7.90 -12.94
C HIS A 412 -11.05 7.70 -11.42
N ASP A 413 -10.02 8.08 -10.68
CA ASP A 413 -9.93 7.88 -9.24
C ASP A 413 -10.89 8.79 -8.46
N ILE A 414 -11.74 8.19 -7.62
CA ILE A 414 -12.75 8.89 -6.81
C ILE A 414 -12.13 9.89 -5.81
N GLU A 415 -10.98 9.56 -5.20
CA GLU A 415 -10.26 10.48 -4.30
C GLU A 415 -9.83 11.74 -5.05
N ALA A 416 -9.23 11.57 -6.22
CA ALA A 416 -8.74 12.66 -7.06
C ALA A 416 -9.88 13.53 -7.58
N LEU A 417 -10.96 12.92 -8.08
CA LEU A 417 -12.14 13.62 -8.58
C LEU A 417 -12.85 14.41 -7.46
N GLY A 418 -12.99 13.79 -6.27
CA GLY A 418 -13.55 14.44 -5.09
C GLY A 418 -12.75 15.64 -4.65
N HIS A 419 -11.41 15.49 -4.57
CA HIS A 419 -10.51 16.60 -4.23
C HIS A 419 -10.57 17.73 -5.27
N TYR A 420 -10.51 17.41 -6.56
CA TYR A 420 -10.61 18.40 -7.64
C TYR A 420 -11.90 19.22 -7.53
N ALA A 421 -13.03 18.54 -7.39
CA ALA A 421 -14.32 19.21 -7.27
C ALA A 421 -14.41 20.12 -6.03
N GLN A 422 -13.86 19.69 -4.90
CA GLN A 422 -13.83 20.48 -3.67
C GLN A 422 -12.90 21.69 -3.79
N ALA A 423 -11.68 21.50 -4.28
CA ALA A 423 -10.66 22.56 -4.41
C ALA A 423 -11.09 23.65 -5.41
N VAL A 424 -11.63 23.27 -6.57
CA VAL A 424 -12.14 24.23 -7.58
C VAL A 424 -13.35 24.99 -7.04
N ARG A 425 -14.25 24.33 -6.30
CA ARG A 425 -15.39 25.01 -5.64
C ARG A 425 -14.90 26.00 -4.56
N ALA A 426 -13.79 25.70 -3.89
CA ALA A 426 -13.15 26.61 -2.94
C ALA A 426 -12.37 27.75 -3.62
N GLY A 427 -12.29 27.79 -4.97
CA GLY A 427 -11.66 28.84 -5.76
C GLY A 427 -10.17 28.60 -6.05
N GLU A 428 -9.67 27.37 -5.89
CA GLU A 428 -8.31 27.03 -6.33
C GLU A 428 -8.25 26.95 -7.87
N ASP A 429 -7.06 27.24 -8.43
CA ASP A 429 -6.80 27.18 -9.86
C ASP A 429 -6.88 25.71 -10.35
N PRO A 430 -7.80 25.39 -11.28
CA PRO A 430 -7.99 24.03 -11.80
C PRO A 430 -6.72 23.40 -12.37
N ASP A 431 -5.89 24.16 -13.08
CA ASP A 431 -4.65 23.65 -13.67
C ASP A 431 -3.64 23.26 -12.59
N ARG A 432 -3.53 24.09 -11.55
CA ARG A 432 -2.67 23.78 -10.40
C ARG A 432 -3.14 22.52 -9.64
N VAL A 433 -4.44 22.39 -9.45
CA VAL A 433 -5.00 21.18 -8.81
C VAL A 433 -4.70 19.95 -9.66
N LEU A 434 -4.90 20.05 -10.98
CA LEU A 434 -4.60 18.95 -11.91
C LEU A 434 -3.11 18.57 -11.90
N ASP A 435 -2.19 19.52 -11.78
CA ASP A 435 -0.75 19.25 -11.65
C ASP A 435 -0.44 18.43 -10.39
N GLY A 436 -1.09 18.73 -9.28
CA GLY A 436 -0.99 17.90 -8.06
C GLY A 436 -1.52 16.48 -8.25
N LEU A 437 -2.63 16.31 -8.98
CA LEU A 437 -3.19 15.00 -9.32
C LEU A 437 -2.27 14.21 -10.26
N ARG A 438 -1.65 14.86 -11.26
CA ARG A 438 -0.64 14.25 -12.13
C ARG A 438 0.56 13.72 -11.36
N ALA A 439 0.99 14.44 -10.32
CA ALA A 439 2.11 14.04 -9.49
C ALA A 439 1.77 12.91 -8.52
N HIS A 440 0.64 13.01 -7.80
CA HIS A 440 0.32 12.15 -6.65
C HIS A 440 -0.99 11.34 -6.77
N GLY A 441 -1.73 11.45 -7.89
CA GLY A 441 -2.96 10.70 -8.12
C GLY A 441 -2.73 9.18 -8.20
N ARG A 442 -3.69 8.41 -7.67
CA ARG A 442 -3.66 6.94 -7.63
C ARG A 442 -3.66 6.31 -9.03
N ASP A 443 -4.27 6.94 -10.02
CA ASP A 443 -4.34 6.42 -11.40
C ASP A 443 -2.96 6.24 -12.05
N ASN A 444 -1.93 6.96 -11.60
CA ASN A 444 -0.55 6.73 -12.02
C ASN A 444 -0.08 5.28 -11.78
N ALA A 445 -0.48 4.72 -10.65
CA ALA A 445 -0.18 3.33 -10.29
C ALA A 445 -1.11 2.33 -11.01
N ARG A 446 -2.31 2.78 -11.41
CA ARG A 446 -3.39 1.94 -11.94
C ARG A 446 -3.39 1.80 -13.45
N THR A 447 -2.48 2.48 -14.17
CA THR A 447 -2.27 2.24 -15.60
C THR A 447 -1.91 0.78 -15.87
N PRO A 448 -2.32 0.21 -17.03
CA PRO A 448 -2.02 -1.15 -17.43
C PRO A 448 -0.53 -1.51 -17.31
N MET A 449 -0.25 -2.73 -16.84
CA MET A 449 1.10 -3.31 -16.87
C MET A 449 1.63 -3.36 -18.30
N GLN A 450 2.89 -2.98 -18.47
CA GLN A 450 3.53 -2.87 -19.78
C GLN A 450 4.28 -4.17 -20.10
N TRP A 451 3.63 -5.09 -20.83
CA TRP A 451 4.21 -6.39 -21.14
C TRP A 451 5.15 -6.34 -22.35
N ASP A 452 4.78 -5.59 -23.38
CA ASP A 452 5.58 -5.43 -24.59
C ASP A 452 5.32 -4.11 -25.31
N ALA A 453 5.93 -3.91 -26.48
CA ALA A 453 5.81 -2.71 -27.29
C ALA A 453 4.62 -2.72 -28.27
N SER A 454 3.74 -3.74 -28.20
CA SER A 454 2.55 -3.80 -29.06
C SER A 454 1.45 -2.83 -28.59
N GLU A 455 0.39 -2.74 -29.34
CA GLU A 455 -0.79 -1.92 -29.00
C GLU A 455 -1.27 -2.26 -27.59
N HIS A 456 -1.69 -1.26 -26.82
CA HIS A 456 -2.10 -1.38 -25.41
C HIS A 456 -1.06 -2.06 -24.51
N ALA A 457 0.24 -1.94 -24.86
CA ALA A 457 1.35 -2.49 -24.09
C ALA A 457 1.34 -4.04 -23.93
N GLY A 458 0.64 -4.76 -24.80
CA GLY A 458 0.43 -6.21 -24.67
C GLY A 458 -0.40 -6.60 -23.44
N PHE A 459 -1.09 -5.65 -22.82
CA PHE A 459 -1.98 -5.86 -21.70
C PHE A 459 -3.30 -6.51 -22.14
N THR A 460 -3.91 -6.00 -23.21
CA THR A 460 -5.20 -6.44 -23.77
C THR A 460 -5.19 -6.42 -25.28
N THR A 461 -6.09 -7.18 -25.89
CA THR A 461 -6.45 -7.07 -27.32
C THR A 461 -7.66 -6.16 -27.56
N GLY A 462 -8.35 -5.74 -26.51
CA GLY A 462 -9.46 -4.79 -26.52
C GLY A 462 -9.03 -3.37 -26.16
N THR A 463 -9.99 -2.55 -25.74
CA THR A 463 -9.71 -1.19 -25.23
C THR A 463 -9.50 -1.25 -23.74
N PRO A 464 -8.31 -0.87 -23.20
CA PRO A 464 -8.05 -0.95 -21.78
C PRO A 464 -8.90 0.08 -21.00
N TRP A 465 -9.32 -0.27 -19.78
CA TRP A 465 -10.14 0.57 -18.91
C TRP A 465 -9.46 1.90 -18.51
N LEU A 466 -8.14 1.92 -18.44
CA LEU A 466 -7.29 3.11 -18.41
C LEU A 466 -6.29 3.00 -19.56
N PRO A 467 -5.93 4.10 -20.23
CA PRO A 467 -4.93 4.08 -21.29
C PRO A 467 -3.57 3.55 -20.78
N ALA A 468 -2.91 2.70 -21.55
CA ALA A 468 -1.53 2.33 -21.28
C ALA A 468 -0.63 3.56 -21.43
N ASN A 469 0.39 3.68 -20.54
CA ASN A 469 1.34 4.78 -20.64
C ASN A 469 2.06 4.73 -22.00
N PRO A 470 2.12 5.81 -22.77
CA PRO A 470 2.71 5.83 -24.12
C PRO A 470 4.17 5.39 -24.17
N ASN A 471 4.87 5.43 -23.06
CA ASN A 471 6.27 5.01 -22.98
C ASN A 471 6.46 3.48 -22.99
N HIS A 472 5.38 2.68 -23.03
CA HIS A 472 5.44 1.22 -23.13
C HIS A 472 6.24 0.74 -24.34
N ILE A 473 6.39 1.54 -25.37
CA ILE A 473 7.24 1.24 -26.52
C ILE A 473 8.68 0.94 -26.10
N THR A 474 9.18 1.58 -25.05
CA THR A 474 10.55 1.42 -24.56
C THR A 474 10.65 0.86 -23.13
N ILE A 475 9.58 1.00 -22.33
CA ILE A 475 9.52 0.52 -20.95
C ILE A 475 8.49 -0.61 -20.90
N ASN A 476 8.97 -1.86 -20.99
CA ASN A 476 8.08 -3.01 -20.93
C ASN A 476 8.83 -4.27 -20.49
N ALA A 477 8.08 -5.29 -20.08
CA ALA A 477 8.62 -6.54 -19.55
C ALA A 477 9.47 -7.30 -20.57
N ALA A 478 9.03 -7.39 -21.84
CA ALA A 478 9.78 -8.11 -22.88
C ALA A 478 11.16 -7.50 -23.11
N ALA A 479 11.26 -6.19 -23.20
CA ALA A 479 12.53 -5.47 -23.34
C ALA A 479 13.38 -5.61 -22.06
N ALA A 480 12.77 -5.52 -20.87
CA ALA A 480 13.47 -5.61 -19.59
C ALA A 480 14.06 -7.01 -19.34
N VAL A 481 13.34 -8.06 -19.68
CA VAL A 481 13.83 -9.46 -19.59
C VAL A 481 14.97 -9.71 -20.57
N ALA A 482 14.94 -9.10 -21.75
CA ALA A 482 15.99 -9.27 -22.77
C ALA A 482 17.30 -8.53 -22.44
N ASP A 483 17.25 -7.45 -21.65
CA ASP A 483 18.44 -6.65 -21.27
C ASP A 483 18.97 -7.02 -19.88
N PRO A 484 20.15 -7.64 -19.76
CA PRO A 484 20.74 -8.03 -18.47
C PRO A 484 21.07 -6.86 -17.54
N ASN A 485 21.07 -5.62 -18.05
CA ASN A 485 21.31 -4.40 -17.29
C ASN A 485 20.02 -3.67 -16.90
N SER A 486 18.85 -4.24 -17.21
CA SER A 486 17.55 -3.64 -16.93
C SER A 486 17.23 -3.55 -15.44
N VAL A 487 16.18 -2.81 -15.12
CA VAL A 487 15.60 -2.73 -13.77
C VAL A 487 15.15 -4.12 -13.30
N TYR A 488 14.51 -4.92 -14.17
CA TYR A 488 14.06 -6.29 -13.88
C TYR A 488 15.21 -7.19 -13.37
N HIS A 489 16.32 -7.24 -14.10
CA HIS A 489 17.47 -8.04 -13.69
C HIS A 489 18.16 -7.50 -12.43
N HIS A 490 18.05 -6.21 -12.16
CA HIS A 490 18.53 -5.65 -10.89
C HIS A 490 17.67 -6.15 -9.71
N TYR A 491 16.34 -6.13 -9.82
CA TYR A 491 15.44 -6.72 -8.82
C TYR A 491 15.71 -8.21 -8.60
N ARG A 492 15.90 -9.00 -9.67
CA ARG A 492 16.31 -10.41 -9.55
C ARG A 492 17.57 -10.58 -8.70
N ARG A 493 18.59 -9.75 -8.93
CA ARG A 493 19.84 -9.79 -8.14
C ARG A 493 19.63 -9.39 -6.69
N LEU A 494 18.78 -8.40 -6.41
CA LEU A 494 18.43 -8.00 -5.06
C LEU A 494 17.68 -9.11 -4.31
N ILE A 495 16.72 -9.75 -4.96
CA ILE A 495 15.97 -10.88 -4.40
C ILE A 495 16.90 -12.06 -4.12
N ALA A 496 17.76 -12.43 -5.09
CA ALA A 496 18.75 -13.48 -4.90
C ALA A 496 19.74 -13.17 -3.76
N LEU A 497 20.19 -11.92 -3.65
CA LEU A 497 21.05 -11.48 -2.54
C LEU A 497 20.33 -11.63 -1.19
N ARG A 498 19.05 -11.27 -1.11
CA ARG A 498 18.24 -11.43 0.10
C ARG A 498 18.10 -12.89 0.53
N HIS A 499 17.91 -13.81 -0.42
CA HIS A 499 17.80 -15.25 -0.14
C HIS A 499 19.14 -15.91 0.27
N THR A 500 20.27 -15.29 -0.08
CA THR A 500 21.60 -15.89 0.13
C THR A 500 22.47 -15.19 1.18
N GLU A 501 22.15 -13.94 1.52
CA GLU A 501 22.96 -13.13 2.46
C GLU A 501 22.17 -12.81 3.75
N PRO A 502 22.43 -13.52 4.85
CA PRO A 502 21.71 -13.33 6.11
C PRO A 502 21.79 -11.90 6.65
N ALA A 503 22.84 -11.14 6.34
CA ALA A 503 22.98 -9.76 6.79
C ALA A 503 21.89 -8.84 6.19
N VAL A 504 21.31 -9.18 5.04
CA VAL A 504 20.17 -8.44 4.46
C VAL A 504 18.91 -8.62 5.30
N VAL A 505 18.65 -9.85 5.77
CA VAL A 505 17.45 -10.19 6.54
C VAL A 505 17.61 -9.83 8.02
N HIS A 506 18.67 -10.34 8.65
CA HIS A 506 18.84 -10.33 10.11
C HIS A 506 19.81 -9.28 10.62
N GLY A 507 20.56 -8.59 9.74
CA GLY A 507 21.59 -7.63 10.15
C GLY A 507 21.04 -6.45 10.92
N ASP A 508 21.79 -5.98 11.91
CA ASP A 508 21.52 -4.72 12.58
C ASP A 508 21.70 -3.55 11.61
N PHE A 509 20.87 -2.53 11.76
CA PHE A 509 20.90 -1.34 10.92
C PHE A 509 21.65 -0.20 11.63
N THR A 510 22.53 0.49 10.90
CA THR A 510 23.14 1.74 11.37
C THR A 510 23.14 2.76 10.23
N MET A 511 22.46 3.90 10.46
CA MET A 511 22.47 5.03 9.53
C MET A 511 23.84 5.71 9.56
N LEU A 512 24.38 5.98 8.38
CA LEU A 512 25.58 6.76 8.16
C LEU A 512 25.21 8.05 7.40
N LEU A 513 26.02 9.10 7.53
CA LEU A 513 25.82 10.38 6.82
C LEU A 513 24.38 10.92 6.96
N ALA A 514 23.83 10.89 8.17
CA ALA A 514 22.43 11.25 8.44
C ALA A 514 22.07 12.64 7.89
N GLU A 515 22.98 13.61 7.98
CA GLU A 515 22.78 15.00 7.58
C GLU A 515 23.20 15.31 6.12
N ASP A 516 23.73 14.32 5.37
CA ASP A 516 24.09 14.55 3.98
C ASP A 516 22.84 14.59 3.09
N GLU A 517 22.64 15.64 2.32
CA GLU A 517 21.45 15.84 1.47
C GLU A 517 21.54 15.15 0.10
N ARG A 518 22.65 14.49 -0.21
CA ARG A 518 22.92 13.85 -1.51
C ARG A 518 23.13 12.34 -1.41
N LEU A 519 23.79 11.90 -0.32
CA LEU A 519 24.12 10.51 -0.10
C LEU A 519 23.23 9.86 0.94
N TYR A 520 22.64 8.73 0.59
CA TYR A 520 22.00 7.80 1.52
C TYR A 520 23.00 6.68 1.82
N ALA A 521 23.43 6.54 3.06
CA ALA A 521 24.41 5.53 3.45
C ALA A 521 24.00 4.85 4.76
N PHE A 522 24.12 3.52 4.82
CA PHE A 522 23.88 2.74 6.03
C PHE A 522 24.64 1.43 5.99
N THR A 523 24.78 0.80 7.16
CA THR A 523 25.33 -0.55 7.26
C THR A 523 24.27 -1.55 7.77
N ARG A 524 24.47 -2.83 7.36
CA ARG A 524 23.76 -4.00 7.89
C ARG A 524 24.79 -4.97 8.41
N ARG A 525 24.76 -5.26 9.71
CA ARG A 525 25.72 -6.13 10.35
C ARG A 525 25.05 -7.38 10.93
N HIS A 526 25.55 -8.54 10.53
CA HIS A 526 25.15 -9.82 11.07
C HIS A 526 26.37 -10.70 11.33
N ARG A 527 26.64 -11.02 12.61
CA ARG A 527 27.84 -11.76 13.03
C ARG A 527 29.12 -11.06 12.51
N ASP A 528 29.92 -11.75 11.73
CA ASP A 528 31.19 -11.22 11.18
C ASP A 528 31.00 -10.48 9.85
N THR A 529 29.81 -10.55 9.23
CA THR A 529 29.50 -9.90 7.96
C THR A 529 28.90 -8.51 8.18
N THR A 530 29.47 -7.51 7.52
CA THR A 530 28.90 -6.17 7.43
C THR A 530 28.71 -5.78 5.94
N LEU A 531 27.52 -5.35 5.58
CA LEU A 531 27.23 -4.74 4.29
C LEU A 531 27.23 -3.22 4.47
N LEU A 532 27.89 -2.50 3.56
CA LEU A 532 27.72 -1.06 3.39
C LEU A 532 26.86 -0.80 2.17
N VAL A 533 25.79 -0.06 2.33
CA VAL A 533 24.96 0.44 1.23
C VAL A 533 25.24 1.92 1.05
N LEU A 534 25.58 2.31 -0.16
CA LEU A 534 25.80 3.70 -0.58
C LEU A 534 24.89 4.02 -1.75
N ALA A 535 24.18 5.14 -1.70
CA ALA A 535 23.30 5.58 -2.79
C ALA A 535 23.40 7.11 -2.97
N ASN A 536 23.54 7.53 -4.22
CA ASN A 536 23.52 8.92 -4.63
C ASN A 536 22.10 9.28 -5.09
N PHE A 537 21.43 10.20 -4.38
CA PHE A 537 20.08 10.69 -4.70
C PHE A 537 20.09 11.95 -5.55
N THR A 538 21.11 12.14 -6.37
CA THR A 538 21.21 13.32 -7.22
C THR A 538 21.59 12.97 -8.67
N GLY A 539 21.28 13.90 -9.59
CA GLY A 539 21.72 13.86 -10.99
C GLY A 539 23.18 14.26 -11.20
N GLU A 540 23.99 14.39 -10.15
CA GLU A 540 25.40 14.76 -10.22
C GLU A 540 26.30 13.67 -9.63
N ALA A 541 27.57 13.66 -9.99
CA ALA A 541 28.54 12.79 -9.35
C ALA A 541 28.91 13.30 -7.95
N VAL A 542 28.91 12.41 -6.94
CA VAL A 542 29.18 12.77 -5.54
C VAL A 542 30.30 11.90 -4.97
N ALA A 543 31.33 12.54 -4.42
CA ALA A 543 32.41 11.84 -3.75
C ALA A 543 31.95 11.33 -2.37
N VAL A 544 32.26 10.07 -2.06
CA VAL A 544 32.08 9.51 -0.73
C VAL A 544 33.07 10.18 0.23
N PRO A 545 32.66 10.60 1.45
CA PRO A 545 33.56 11.22 2.42
C PRO A 545 34.82 10.38 2.67
N ALA A 546 35.99 11.02 2.69
CA ALA A 546 37.29 10.35 2.70
C ALA A 546 37.49 9.30 3.80
N GLY A 547 36.93 9.53 4.99
CA GLY A 547 36.99 8.55 6.10
C GLY A 547 36.27 7.25 5.77
N LEU A 548 35.03 7.35 5.30
CA LEU A 548 34.21 6.20 4.88
C LEU A 548 34.81 5.53 3.64
N ALA A 549 35.29 6.32 2.67
CA ALA A 549 35.95 5.80 1.48
C ALA A 549 37.19 4.98 1.80
N ALA A 550 38.06 5.44 2.74
CA ALA A 550 39.26 4.74 3.16
C ALA A 550 38.95 3.43 3.90
N GLU A 551 37.94 3.41 4.74
CA GLU A 551 37.50 2.24 5.50
C GLU A 551 37.03 1.11 4.54
N TRP A 552 36.32 1.46 3.50
CA TRP A 552 35.67 0.49 2.59
C TRP A 552 36.38 0.31 1.23
N ALA A 553 37.53 0.97 1.03
CA ALA A 553 38.27 0.94 -0.24
C ALA A 553 38.64 -0.46 -0.73
N ARG A 554 38.81 -1.43 0.20
CA ARG A 554 39.18 -2.82 -0.10
C ARG A 554 38.03 -3.81 0.00
N ALA A 555 36.85 -3.37 0.43
CA ALA A 555 35.70 -4.24 0.58
C ALA A 555 35.13 -4.61 -0.82
N PRO A 556 34.93 -5.91 -1.10
CA PRO A 556 34.35 -6.33 -2.36
C PRO A 556 33.00 -5.69 -2.64
N LEU A 557 32.78 -5.27 -3.88
CA LEU A 557 31.46 -4.88 -4.38
C LEU A 557 30.64 -6.15 -4.64
N VAL A 558 29.51 -6.31 -3.97
CA VAL A 558 28.60 -7.47 -4.16
C VAL A 558 27.40 -7.14 -5.04
N LEU A 559 27.00 -5.86 -5.06
CA LEU A 559 25.94 -5.39 -5.96
C LEU A 559 26.19 -3.92 -6.32
N GLY A 560 25.89 -3.55 -7.56
CA GLY A 560 25.91 -2.18 -8.05
C GLY A 560 25.00 -2.03 -9.27
N ASN A 561 24.54 -0.81 -9.51
CA ASN A 561 23.69 -0.45 -10.65
C ASN A 561 24.45 0.32 -11.76
N ALA A 562 25.77 0.42 -11.64
CA ALA A 562 26.66 1.01 -12.65
C ALA A 562 27.86 0.07 -12.92
N GLY A 563 28.51 0.27 -14.06
CA GLY A 563 29.68 -0.55 -14.45
C GLY A 563 30.92 -0.35 -13.56
N PRO A 564 32.08 -1.00 -13.88
CA PRO A 564 33.27 -1.04 -13.04
C PRO A 564 33.72 0.34 -12.55
N ILE A 565 34.31 0.37 -11.36
CA ILE A 565 34.59 1.59 -10.61
C ILE A 565 36.04 1.53 -10.10
N ASP A 566 36.80 2.60 -10.35
CA ASP A 566 38.15 2.77 -9.82
C ASP A 566 38.25 3.73 -8.63
N GLU A 567 37.15 4.49 -8.31
CA GLU A 567 37.16 5.53 -7.27
C GLU A 567 35.90 5.50 -6.42
N MET A 568 36.01 6.02 -5.19
CA MET A 568 34.85 6.21 -4.27
C MET A 568 34.08 7.52 -4.60
N VAL A 569 33.72 7.65 -5.88
CA VAL A 569 32.82 8.68 -6.40
C VAL A 569 31.60 7.96 -6.97
N LEU A 570 30.41 8.29 -6.48
CA LEU A 570 29.15 7.77 -7.01
C LEU A 570 28.71 8.63 -8.20
N ARG A 571 28.38 8.00 -9.32
CA ARG A 571 27.78 8.65 -10.49
C ARG A 571 26.34 9.11 -10.16
N PRO A 572 25.70 9.92 -11.02
CA PRO A 572 24.29 10.24 -10.87
C PRO A 572 23.43 8.98 -10.65
N TRP A 573 22.64 8.97 -9.59
CA TRP A 573 21.71 7.89 -9.21
C TRP A 573 22.38 6.51 -9.05
N GLU A 574 23.67 6.48 -8.65
CA GLU A 574 24.37 5.23 -8.44
C GLU A 574 24.18 4.68 -7.05
N ALA A 575 23.96 3.36 -6.95
CA ALA A 575 23.96 2.61 -5.70
C ALA A 575 25.01 1.50 -5.72
N ARG A 576 25.65 1.27 -4.56
CA ARG A 576 26.66 0.23 -4.34
C ARG A 576 26.41 -0.49 -3.03
N VAL A 577 26.62 -1.80 -3.03
CA VAL A 577 26.64 -2.62 -1.82
C VAL A 577 28.00 -3.28 -1.72
N HIS A 578 28.76 -2.91 -0.70
CA HIS A 578 30.05 -3.51 -0.36
C HIS A 578 29.90 -4.48 0.79
N ARG A 579 30.74 -5.54 0.82
CA ARG A 579 30.74 -6.55 1.88
C ARG A 579 32.09 -6.59 2.58
N HIS A 580 32.06 -6.57 3.90
CA HIS A 580 33.21 -6.82 4.77
C HIS A 580 32.95 -8.06 5.62
N VAL A 581 33.97 -8.93 5.79
CA VAL A 581 33.91 -10.16 6.59
C VAL A 581 35.00 -10.11 7.65
#